data_2bca975e98532a98d5dbd4ec97842882
#
_entry.id   2bca975e98532a98d5dbd4ec97842882
#
_cell.length_a   1.000
_cell.length_b   1.000
_cell.length_c   1.000
_cell.angle_alpha   90.00
_cell.angle_beta   90.00
_cell.angle_gamma   90.00
#
_symmetry.space_group_name_H-M   'P 1'
#
loop_
_entity.id
_entity.type
_entity.pdbx_description
1 polymer ?
#
loop_
_entity_poly.entity_id
_entity_poly.type
_entity_poly.pdbx_seq_one_letter_code
_entity_poly.pdbx_strand_id
1 'polypeptide(L)'
;MSKLDADYENLVKRTRAVNRQLRIELFNISEKLPDIRRKPFFGQFVNGMATESLGPFPEFILPTNPCNRTLQGYCSPCFFSKVPISSLLREDIYNSLVVQTQYIIEHFDEIVIGFQSREDSLKNKFDVTFCYACNGSLFSDAETTQSTRKQAFQMLADEIEKRNLRPLTYIETCVTDYLDFLSSNEFDIIFPLLKKLNAVICFGFESANDITRNLIYLKNLSLIDFEKAVEINTKLGIQPAAFLYSGFHSMTQNEVINDVTNSVAYLTSKRVMPIIMYPNLQEYTLPHLLYQAGRYNLIDPRTALMIFENTDAITKRIAQDNRDFWLMGDLFGGPPAPPTNFFNNKYKISCSCCTENIRNVLQQIRQSHDSSLLSICKKSISNCECQLKYKDMLIEEDLTYGRKDIIERISENIKFAEQYCADYLAYMHKKEKAQECQK
;
A
#
# COMPACT_ATOMS: atom_id res chain seq x y z
N MET A 1 -26.24 -16.93 15.46
CA MET A 1 -25.61 -16.56 14.17
C MET A 1 -26.73 -16.48 13.14
N SER A 2 -26.94 -15.34 12.51
CA SER A 2 -27.94 -15.19 11.45
C SER A 2 -27.51 -16.00 10.21
N LYS A 3 -28.46 -16.30 9.30
CA LYS A 3 -28.10 -16.95 8.02
C LYS A 3 -27.10 -16.10 7.23
N LEU A 4 -27.22 -14.79 7.33
CA LEU A 4 -26.32 -13.83 6.66
C LEU A 4 -24.88 -13.92 7.20
N ASP A 5 -24.72 -14.10 8.53
CA ASP A 5 -23.41 -14.26 9.15
C ASP A 5 -22.73 -15.56 8.69
N ALA A 6 -23.52 -16.64 8.56
CA ALA A 6 -23.01 -17.93 8.10
C ALA A 6 -22.56 -17.89 6.63
N ASP A 7 -23.31 -17.20 5.77
CA ASP A 7 -22.98 -17.02 4.35
C ASP A 7 -21.72 -16.16 4.20
N TYR A 8 -21.57 -15.10 5.01
CA TYR A 8 -20.39 -14.26 5.06
C TYR A 8 -19.13 -15.04 5.47
N GLU A 9 -19.20 -15.78 6.58
CA GLU A 9 -18.06 -16.59 7.05
C GLU A 9 -17.66 -17.66 6.03
N ASN A 10 -18.63 -18.29 5.37
CA ASN A 10 -18.38 -19.27 4.33
C ASN A 10 -17.64 -18.63 3.14
N LEU A 11 -18.07 -17.44 2.72
CA LEU A 11 -17.44 -16.73 1.61
C LEU A 11 -16.01 -16.32 1.95
N VAL A 12 -15.74 -15.84 3.18
CA VAL A 12 -14.38 -15.57 3.68
C VAL A 12 -13.50 -16.82 3.61
N LYS A 13 -14.02 -17.98 4.08
CA LYS A 13 -13.27 -19.25 4.05
C LYS A 13 -12.92 -19.67 2.62
N ARG A 14 -13.86 -19.56 1.67
CA ARG A 14 -13.66 -19.89 0.26
C ARG A 14 -12.63 -18.97 -0.39
N THR A 15 -12.75 -17.66 -0.18
CA THR A 15 -11.79 -16.69 -0.71
C THR A 15 -10.37 -16.95 -0.19
N ARG A 16 -10.24 -17.25 1.10
CA ARG A 16 -8.95 -17.63 1.70
C ARG A 16 -8.38 -18.92 1.11
N ALA A 17 -9.23 -19.89 0.79
CA ALA A 17 -8.78 -21.15 0.16
C ALA A 17 -8.20 -20.88 -1.24
N VAL A 18 -8.88 -20.08 -2.07
CA VAL A 18 -8.38 -19.66 -3.39
C VAL A 18 -7.05 -18.90 -3.26
N ASN A 19 -6.96 -17.92 -2.36
CA ASN A 19 -5.73 -17.16 -2.14
C ASN A 19 -4.57 -18.06 -1.71
N ARG A 20 -4.79 -19.01 -0.81
CA ARG A 20 -3.76 -19.98 -0.41
C ARG A 20 -3.29 -20.83 -1.58
N GLN A 21 -4.22 -21.35 -2.39
CA GLN A 21 -3.88 -22.15 -3.56
C GLN A 21 -3.02 -21.36 -4.54
N LEU A 22 -3.38 -20.11 -4.86
CA LEU A 22 -2.62 -19.24 -5.74
C LEU A 22 -1.19 -18.99 -5.20
N ARG A 23 -1.02 -18.87 -3.89
CA ARG A 23 0.25 -18.53 -3.25
C ARG A 23 1.15 -19.73 -2.97
N ILE A 24 0.61 -20.93 -2.77
CA ILE A 24 1.42 -22.15 -2.61
C ILE A 24 2.34 -22.32 -3.82
N GLU A 25 1.85 -22.05 -5.02
CA GLU A 25 2.67 -22.13 -6.23
C GLU A 25 3.78 -21.08 -6.25
N LEU A 26 3.57 -19.90 -5.67
CA LEU A 26 4.63 -18.89 -5.51
C LEU A 26 5.79 -19.40 -4.66
N PHE A 27 5.50 -20.14 -3.58
CA PHE A 27 6.55 -20.73 -2.75
C PHE A 27 7.33 -21.79 -3.51
N ASN A 28 6.65 -22.65 -4.27
CA ASN A 28 7.28 -23.69 -5.08
C ASN A 28 8.18 -23.12 -6.19
N ILE A 29 7.80 -21.96 -6.76
CA ILE A 29 8.59 -21.27 -7.78
C ILE A 29 9.78 -20.55 -7.14
N SER A 30 9.57 -19.91 -5.98
CA SER A 30 10.60 -19.15 -5.30
C SER A 30 11.77 -20.02 -4.82
N GLU A 31 11.54 -21.31 -4.54
CA GLU A 31 12.59 -22.26 -4.24
C GLU A 31 13.52 -22.59 -5.43
N LYS A 32 13.03 -22.36 -6.65
CA LYS A 32 13.73 -22.66 -7.90
C LYS A 32 14.45 -21.47 -8.52
N LEU A 33 14.26 -20.25 -8.01
CA LEU A 33 14.91 -19.07 -8.54
C LEU A 33 16.41 -19.09 -8.22
N PRO A 34 17.28 -18.88 -9.23
CA PRO A 34 18.72 -18.89 -9.00
C PRO A 34 19.12 -17.74 -8.07
N ASP A 35 20.22 -17.91 -7.43
CA ASP A 35 20.89 -17.18 -6.35
C ASP A 35 21.12 -15.66 -6.62
N ILE A 36 20.11 -14.94 -7.05
CA ILE A 36 20.07 -13.45 -7.08
C ILE A 36 20.33 -12.87 -5.67
N ARG A 37 20.35 -13.69 -4.65
CA ARG A 37 20.29 -13.46 -3.22
C ARG A 37 21.64 -13.20 -2.55
N ARG A 38 22.76 -13.48 -3.21
CA ARG A 38 24.10 -13.28 -2.65
C ARG A 38 24.70 -11.91 -2.88
N LYS A 39 24.11 -11.10 -3.74
CA LYS A 39 24.48 -9.69 -3.82
C LYS A 39 23.65 -8.95 -2.78
N PRO A 40 24.27 -8.09 -1.95
CA PRO A 40 23.50 -7.33 -0.98
C PRO A 40 22.40 -6.60 -1.73
N PHE A 41 21.15 -6.96 -1.44
CA PHE A 41 19.92 -6.41 -1.98
C PHE A 41 19.87 -4.87 -1.83
N PHE A 42 20.71 -4.33 -1.00
CA PHE A 42 20.81 -3.00 -0.48
C PHE A 42 21.16 -1.92 -1.49
N GLY A 43 22.17 -2.14 -2.33
CA GLY A 43 22.65 -1.10 -3.24
C GLY A 43 21.72 -0.84 -4.42
N GLN A 44 20.94 -1.84 -4.83
CA GLN A 44 19.98 -1.68 -5.94
C GLN A 44 18.62 -1.15 -5.48
N PHE A 45 18.16 -1.49 -4.27
CA PHE A 45 16.87 -1.01 -3.77
C PHE A 45 16.94 0.43 -3.27
N VAL A 46 17.97 0.81 -2.54
CA VAL A 46 18.15 2.20 -2.09
C VAL A 46 18.35 3.13 -3.29
N ASN A 47 19.05 2.70 -4.34
CA ASN A 47 19.27 3.54 -5.53
C ASN A 47 18.17 3.41 -6.62
N GLY A 48 17.46 2.28 -6.69
CA GLY A 48 16.52 2.02 -7.80
C GLY A 48 15.07 2.37 -7.48
N MET A 49 14.59 2.15 -6.27
CA MET A 49 13.19 2.43 -5.91
C MET A 49 12.95 3.84 -5.42
N ALA A 50 13.94 4.48 -4.82
CA ALA A 50 13.82 5.86 -4.35
C ALA A 50 13.70 6.88 -5.49
N THR A 51 14.07 6.52 -6.72
CA THR A 51 14.08 7.47 -7.84
C THR A 51 12.81 7.51 -8.66
N GLU A 52 11.95 6.49 -8.63
CA GLU A 52 10.82 6.44 -9.55
C GLU A 52 9.42 6.25 -8.96
N SER A 53 9.23 5.66 -7.78
CA SER A 53 7.89 5.24 -7.36
C SER A 53 7.35 5.75 -6.03
N LEU A 54 8.15 6.06 -5.03
CA LEU A 54 7.66 6.26 -3.66
C LEU A 54 7.97 7.62 -3.01
N GLY A 55 8.75 8.48 -3.64
CA GLY A 55 9.07 9.79 -3.09
C GLY A 55 10.58 10.00 -2.85
N PRO A 56 10.97 11.17 -2.34
CA PRO A 56 12.37 11.59 -2.27
C PRO A 56 13.08 11.17 -0.97
N PHE A 57 12.72 10.06 -0.35
CA PHE A 57 13.30 9.63 0.93
C PHE A 57 13.81 8.19 0.88
N PRO A 58 14.85 7.86 1.67
CA PRO A 58 15.34 6.50 1.76
C PRO A 58 14.30 5.57 2.37
N GLU A 59 13.98 4.52 1.64
CA GLU A 59 13.06 3.47 2.05
C GLU A 59 13.85 2.21 2.42
N PHE A 60 13.64 1.74 3.64
CA PHE A 60 14.14 0.46 4.11
C PHE A 60 13.13 -0.61 3.74
N ILE A 61 13.37 -1.31 2.65
CA ILE A 61 12.55 -2.46 2.31
C ILE A 61 13.18 -3.70 2.93
N LEU A 62 12.49 -4.23 3.93
CA LEU A 62 12.97 -5.40 4.64
C LEU A 62 12.56 -6.67 3.89
N PRO A 63 13.50 -7.51 3.47
CA PRO A 63 13.20 -8.87 3.06
C PRO A 63 12.87 -9.70 4.31
N THR A 64 11.70 -9.47 4.87
CA THR A 64 11.20 -10.22 6.02
C THR A 64 10.62 -11.56 5.59
N ASN A 65 10.39 -12.47 6.53
CA ASN A 65 9.62 -13.67 6.28
C ASN A 65 8.29 -13.32 5.60
N PRO A 66 7.72 -14.18 4.75
CA PRO A 66 6.39 -13.94 4.21
C PRO A 66 5.44 -13.67 5.37
N CYS A 67 4.68 -12.61 5.25
CA CYS A 67 3.68 -12.27 6.23
C CYS A 67 2.79 -13.48 6.51
N ASN A 68 2.70 -13.89 7.76
CA ASN A 68 1.92 -15.06 8.17
C ASN A 68 0.44 -14.95 7.75
N ARG A 69 -0.10 -13.74 7.68
CA ARG A 69 -1.44 -13.47 7.17
C ARG A 69 -1.57 -13.84 5.70
N THR A 70 -0.56 -13.51 4.90
CA THR A 70 -0.53 -13.87 3.47
C THR A 70 -0.52 -15.38 3.28
N LEU A 71 0.27 -16.12 4.09
CA LEU A 71 0.29 -17.57 4.09
C LEU A 71 -1.05 -18.20 4.46
N GLN A 72 -1.80 -17.54 5.34
CA GLN A 72 -3.13 -17.97 5.75
C GLN A 72 -4.24 -17.60 4.73
N GLY A 73 -3.89 -16.94 3.62
CA GLY A 73 -4.82 -16.55 2.57
C GLY A 73 -5.51 -15.20 2.79
N TYR A 74 -5.06 -14.40 3.76
CA TYR A 74 -5.51 -13.02 3.94
C TYR A 74 -4.85 -12.06 2.95
N CYS A 75 -5.31 -10.82 2.90
CA CYS A 75 -4.79 -9.73 2.07
C CYS A 75 -4.75 -10.09 0.57
N SER A 76 -5.94 -10.26 -0.05
CA SER A 76 -6.11 -10.74 -1.44
C SER A 76 -5.17 -10.13 -2.49
N PRO A 77 -4.90 -8.81 -2.53
CA PRO A 77 -4.01 -8.23 -3.53
C PRO A 77 -2.53 -8.31 -3.18
N CYS A 78 -2.19 -8.76 -1.95
CA CYS A 78 -0.82 -8.70 -1.46
C CYS A 78 0.06 -9.76 -2.12
N PHE A 79 1.21 -9.31 -2.58
CA PHE A 79 2.21 -10.07 -3.33
C PHE A 79 3.52 -10.29 -2.55
N PHE A 80 3.72 -9.62 -1.44
CA PHE A 80 4.97 -9.64 -0.68
C PHE A 80 5.44 -11.03 -0.23
N SER A 81 4.71 -12.07 -0.59
CA SER A 81 5.14 -13.46 -0.49
C SER A 81 6.11 -13.92 -1.59
N LYS A 82 6.39 -13.07 -2.61
CA LYS A 82 7.26 -13.44 -3.77
C LYS A 82 8.76 -13.33 -3.47
N VAL A 83 9.14 -12.75 -2.33
CA VAL A 83 10.55 -12.71 -1.94
C VAL A 83 10.93 -14.12 -1.49
N PRO A 84 11.83 -14.81 -2.20
CA PRO A 84 12.21 -16.17 -1.87
C PRO A 84 13.04 -16.19 -0.59
N ILE A 85 12.41 -16.58 0.49
CA ILE A 85 13.00 -16.61 1.83
C ILE A 85 13.68 -17.94 2.17
N SER A 86 13.38 -18.98 1.39
CA SER A 86 13.85 -20.34 1.66
C SER A 86 15.37 -20.52 1.71
N SER A 87 16.15 -19.52 1.24
CA SER A 87 17.61 -19.57 1.24
C SER A 87 18.30 -18.52 2.12
N LEU A 88 17.56 -17.61 2.73
CA LEU A 88 18.11 -16.77 3.79
C LEU A 88 18.01 -17.55 5.10
N LEU A 89 19.12 -17.70 5.80
CA LEU A 89 19.10 -18.17 7.19
C LEU A 89 18.23 -17.20 7.98
N ARG A 90 17.47 -17.71 8.94
CA ARG A 90 16.57 -16.90 9.77
C ARG A 90 17.29 -15.72 10.44
N GLU A 91 18.55 -15.90 10.79
CA GLU A 91 19.44 -14.87 11.31
C GLU A 91 19.75 -13.76 10.30
N ASP A 92 19.92 -14.08 9.01
CA ASP A 92 20.18 -13.09 7.96
C ASP A 92 18.96 -12.18 7.75
N ILE A 93 17.75 -12.71 7.86
CA ILE A 93 16.52 -11.96 7.78
C ILE A 93 16.41 -11.00 8.95
N TYR A 94 16.60 -11.48 10.17
CA TYR A 94 16.50 -10.66 11.37
C TYR A 94 17.57 -9.56 11.41
N ASN A 95 18.77 -9.85 10.94
CA ASN A 95 19.87 -8.89 10.90
C ASN A 95 19.72 -7.89 9.72
N SER A 96 18.89 -8.17 8.74
CA SER A 96 18.76 -7.30 7.56
C SER A 96 18.39 -5.86 7.90
N LEU A 97 17.54 -5.63 8.90
CA LEU A 97 17.17 -4.30 9.37
C LEU A 97 18.37 -3.53 9.93
N VAL A 98 19.19 -4.19 10.76
CA VAL A 98 20.40 -3.60 11.32
C VAL A 98 21.42 -3.30 10.24
N VAL A 99 21.63 -4.23 9.31
CA VAL A 99 22.59 -4.08 8.21
C VAL A 99 22.18 -2.95 7.27
N GLN A 100 20.88 -2.83 6.94
CA GLN A 100 20.37 -1.71 6.14
C GLN A 100 20.54 -0.37 6.87
N THR A 101 20.22 -0.33 8.15
CA THR A 101 20.41 0.88 8.96
C THR A 101 21.88 1.28 8.99
N GLN A 102 22.81 0.32 9.20
CA GLN A 102 24.24 0.55 9.16
C GLN A 102 24.68 1.11 7.81
N TYR A 103 24.24 0.51 6.70
CA TYR A 103 24.58 0.99 5.36
C TYR A 103 24.12 2.44 5.13
N ILE A 104 22.90 2.80 5.55
CA ILE A 104 22.40 4.17 5.41
C ILE A 104 23.21 5.15 6.25
N ILE A 105 23.63 4.76 7.45
CA ILE A 105 24.49 5.58 8.32
C ILE A 105 25.86 5.80 7.66
N GLU A 106 26.47 4.77 7.11
CA GLU A 106 27.77 4.85 6.44
C GLU A 106 27.76 5.70 5.18
N HIS A 107 26.62 5.74 4.46
CA HIS A 107 26.44 6.49 3.22
C HIS A 107 25.44 7.66 3.40
N PHE A 108 25.29 8.15 4.63
CA PHE A 108 24.25 9.11 4.99
C PHE A 108 24.26 10.36 4.11
N ASP A 109 25.43 10.94 3.90
CA ASP A 109 25.57 12.17 3.12
C ASP A 109 25.26 11.97 1.63
N GLU A 110 25.56 10.79 1.08
CA GLU A 110 25.25 10.47 -0.31
C GLU A 110 23.75 10.20 -0.50
N ILE A 111 23.14 9.44 0.42
CA ILE A 111 21.76 9.00 0.33
C ILE A 111 20.80 10.13 0.71
N VAL A 112 21.06 10.82 1.82
CA VAL A 112 20.15 11.81 2.38
C VAL A 112 20.27 13.16 1.69
N ILE A 113 21.47 13.63 1.39
CA ILE A 113 21.68 14.92 0.69
C ILE A 113 21.13 14.86 -0.74
N GLY A 114 21.27 13.73 -1.43
CA GLY A 114 20.69 13.53 -2.76
C GLY A 114 19.16 13.69 -2.77
N PHE A 115 18.50 13.47 -1.64
CA PHE A 115 17.04 13.62 -1.48
C PHE A 115 16.60 15.00 -1.00
N GLN A 116 17.39 15.69 -0.20
CA GLN A 116 17.08 17.04 0.31
C GLN A 116 16.92 18.10 -0.79
N SER A 117 17.51 17.88 -1.96
CA SER A 117 17.50 18.86 -3.05
C SER A 117 16.17 19.01 -3.79
N ARG A 118 15.14 18.21 -3.46
CA ARG A 118 13.93 18.09 -4.28
C ARG A 118 12.64 18.67 -3.70
N GLU A 119 12.55 18.97 -2.40
CA GLU A 119 11.30 19.46 -1.78
C GLU A 119 11.52 20.68 -0.86
N ASP A 120 11.02 21.84 -1.29
CA ASP A 120 11.15 23.10 -0.53
C ASP A 120 10.13 23.23 0.61
N SER A 121 8.98 22.56 0.57
CA SER A 121 7.87 22.76 1.52
C SER A 121 8.10 22.13 2.90
N LEU A 122 8.84 21.01 2.97
CA LEU A 122 9.12 20.28 4.22
C LEU A 122 10.44 20.68 4.90
N LYS A 123 11.35 21.32 4.17
CA LYS A 123 12.67 21.75 4.67
C LYS A 123 12.61 22.59 5.95
N ASN A 124 11.50 23.30 6.17
CA ASN A 124 11.34 24.13 7.36
C ASN A 124 11.02 23.36 8.64
N LYS A 125 10.57 22.09 8.54
CA LYS A 125 10.12 21.31 9.70
C LYS A 125 10.97 20.06 9.95
N PHE A 126 11.35 19.35 8.90
CA PHE A 126 12.17 18.15 8.97
C PHE A 126 13.38 18.28 8.06
N ASP A 127 14.52 17.78 8.54
CA ASP A 127 15.77 17.80 7.79
C ASP A 127 15.95 16.51 6.99
N VAL A 128 15.35 15.41 7.47
CA VAL A 128 15.44 14.08 6.83
C VAL A 128 14.17 13.28 7.03
N THR A 129 13.87 12.41 6.07
CA THR A 129 12.72 11.50 6.13
C THR A 129 13.18 10.07 5.86
N PHE A 130 12.63 9.11 6.61
CA PHE A 130 12.89 7.68 6.43
C PHE A 130 11.56 6.91 6.35
N CYS A 131 11.56 5.76 5.69
CA CYS A 131 10.42 4.85 5.67
C CYS A 131 10.89 3.41 5.94
N TYR A 132 10.37 2.79 6.99
CA TYR A 132 10.52 1.37 7.25
C TYR A 132 9.32 0.62 6.68
N ALA A 133 9.47 0.15 5.44
CA ALA A 133 8.51 -0.73 4.79
C ALA A 133 8.89 -2.20 5.03
N CYS A 134 7.91 -3.03 5.32
CA CYS A 134 8.12 -4.46 5.55
C CYS A 134 7.07 -5.29 4.83
N ASN A 135 7.32 -6.59 4.69
CA ASN A 135 6.39 -7.48 4.00
C ASN A 135 5.05 -7.63 4.74
N GLY A 136 4.98 -7.32 6.03
CA GLY A 136 3.76 -7.44 6.80
C GLY A 136 3.69 -6.47 7.98
N SER A 137 4.60 -6.59 8.95
CA SER A 137 4.54 -5.78 10.17
C SER A 137 5.89 -5.69 10.86
N LEU A 138 6.40 -4.47 11.00
CA LEU A 138 7.69 -4.26 11.69
C LEU A 138 7.65 -4.69 13.16
N PHE A 139 6.50 -4.61 13.80
CA PHE A 139 6.32 -5.02 15.20
C PHE A 139 5.95 -6.49 15.39
N SER A 140 5.96 -7.29 14.32
CA SER A 140 5.80 -8.74 14.39
C SER A 140 7.11 -9.45 14.70
N ASP A 141 7.18 -10.22 15.79
CA ASP A 141 8.36 -11.03 16.13
C ASP A 141 8.66 -12.14 15.11
N ALA A 142 7.68 -12.50 14.29
CA ALA A 142 7.89 -13.41 13.17
C ALA A 142 8.70 -12.78 12.03
N GLU A 143 8.69 -11.46 11.91
CA GLU A 143 9.35 -10.71 10.85
C GLU A 143 10.66 -10.04 11.32
N THR A 144 10.65 -9.42 12.49
CA THR A 144 11.82 -8.77 13.10
C THR A 144 11.83 -9.04 14.60
N THR A 145 12.98 -9.34 15.20
CA THR A 145 13.05 -9.53 16.65
C THR A 145 13.11 -8.20 17.40
N GLN A 146 12.70 -8.22 18.65
CA GLN A 146 12.81 -7.08 19.56
C GLN A 146 14.23 -6.49 19.60
N SER A 147 15.25 -7.35 19.72
CA SER A 147 16.66 -6.90 19.76
C SER A 147 17.07 -6.20 18.47
N THR A 148 16.63 -6.72 17.32
CA THR A 148 16.91 -6.13 16.00
C THR A 148 16.26 -4.77 15.85
N ARG A 149 14.97 -4.65 16.21
CA ARG A 149 14.25 -3.35 16.20
C ARG A 149 14.94 -2.32 17.09
N LYS A 150 15.24 -2.70 18.33
CA LYS A 150 15.94 -1.83 19.27
C LYS A 150 17.29 -1.35 18.72
N GLN A 151 18.10 -2.27 18.21
CA GLN A 151 19.42 -1.94 17.68
C GLN A 151 19.31 -0.98 16.48
N ALA A 152 18.45 -1.27 15.52
CA ALA A 152 18.28 -0.45 14.33
C ALA A 152 17.79 0.97 14.67
N PHE A 153 16.75 1.08 15.51
CA PHE A 153 16.23 2.38 15.92
C PHE A 153 17.22 3.17 16.77
N GLN A 154 17.99 2.50 17.66
CA GLN A 154 19.03 3.16 18.44
C GLN A 154 20.12 3.73 17.56
N MET A 155 20.64 2.91 16.61
CA MET A 155 21.68 3.35 15.66
C MET A 155 21.24 4.57 14.85
N LEU A 156 20.01 4.53 14.32
CA LEU A 156 19.48 5.66 13.56
C LEU A 156 19.26 6.90 14.43
N ALA A 157 18.72 6.73 15.63
CA ALA A 157 18.50 7.84 16.58
C ALA A 157 19.81 8.48 17.01
N ASP A 158 20.86 7.70 17.27
CA ASP A 158 22.19 8.20 17.65
C ASP A 158 22.84 8.98 16.50
N GLU A 159 22.72 8.52 15.26
CA GLU A 159 23.27 9.24 14.10
C GLU A 159 22.51 10.54 13.83
N ILE A 160 21.18 10.55 13.96
CA ILE A 160 20.35 11.75 13.85
C ILE A 160 20.72 12.78 14.93
N GLU A 161 20.89 12.33 16.19
CA GLU A 161 21.27 13.20 17.30
C GLU A 161 22.69 13.77 17.10
N LYS A 162 23.66 12.95 16.71
CA LYS A 162 25.02 13.34 16.38
C LYS A 162 25.09 14.43 15.30
N ARG A 163 24.21 14.36 14.31
CA ARG A 163 24.12 15.33 13.21
C ARG A 163 23.21 16.51 13.52
N ASN A 164 22.54 16.51 14.67
CA ASN A 164 21.56 17.52 15.08
C ASN A 164 20.44 17.75 14.04
N LEU A 165 19.89 16.65 13.51
CA LEU A 165 18.85 16.66 12.49
C LEU A 165 17.46 16.42 13.10
N ARG A 166 16.43 16.94 12.44
CA ARG A 166 15.02 16.69 12.77
C ARG A 166 14.46 15.63 11.84
N PRO A 167 14.32 14.37 12.28
CA PRO A 167 13.85 13.29 11.44
C PRO A 167 12.32 13.27 11.35
N LEU A 168 11.82 12.62 10.29
CA LEU A 168 10.47 12.11 10.16
C LEU A 168 10.56 10.65 9.71
N THR A 169 10.02 9.73 10.48
CA THR A 169 10.21 8.31 10.20
C THR A 169 8.86 7.59 10.10
N TYR A 170 8.55 7.09 8.91
CA TYR A 170 7.36 6.27 8.68
C TYR A 170 7.66 4.81 8.99
N ILE A 171 6.75 4.15 9.70
CA ILE A 171 6.88 2.75 10.11
C ILE A 171 5.61 2.00 9.75
N GLU A 172 5.73 1.07 8.81
CA GLU A 172 4.62 0.22 8.39
C GLU A 172 4.38 -0.93 9.36
N THR A 173 3.12 -1.16 9.72
CA THR A 173 2.75 -2.25 10.63
C THR A 173 1.30 -2.69 10.48
N CYS A 174 1.01 -3.90 10.95
CA CYS A 174 -0.35 -4.37 11.18
C CYS A 174 -0.89 -3.86 12.53
N VAL A 175 -2.16 -3.51 12.57
CA VAL A 175 -2.81 -2.99 13.80
C VAL A 175 -2.69 -3.97 14.97
N THR A 176 -2.93 -5.27 14.74
CA THR A 176 -2.87 -6.29 15.80
C THR A 176 -1.48 -6.42 16.38
N ASP A 177 -0.45 -6.53 15.53
CA ASP A 177 0.93 -6.66 15.99
C ASP A 177 1.39 -5.41 16.75
N TYR A 178 0.90 -4.24 16.31
CA TYR A 178 1.16 -2.98 17.02
C TYR A 178 0.48 -2.92 18.39
N LEU A 179 -0.76 -3.39 18.52
CA LEU A 179 -1.45 -3.48 19.80
C LEU A 179 -0.75 -4.47 20.77
N ASP A 180 -0.24 -5.58 20.24
CA ASP A 180 0.55 -6.54 21.01
C ASP A 180 1.87 -5.90 21.48
N PHE A 181 2.57 -5.17 20.60
CA PHE A 181 3.75 -4.39 20.95
C PHE A 181 3.47 -3.35 22.05
N LEU A 182 2.39 -2.57 21.95
CA LEU A 182 2.00 -1.57 22.96
C LEU A 182 1.72 -2.20 24.34
N SER A 183 1.38 -3.47 24.38
CA SER A 183 1.11 -4.23 25.61
C SER A 183 2.32 -5.01 26.13
N SER A 184 3.43 -4.97 25.41
CA SER A 184 4.65 -5.72 25.72
C SER A 184 5.65 -4.91 26.54
N ASN A 185 6.59 -5.60 27.21
CA ASN A 185 7.73 -4.95 27.88
C ASN A 185 8.69 -4.26 26.89
N GLU A 186 8.59 -4.55 25.61
CA GLU A 186 9.37 -3.90 24.56
C GLU A 186 8.98 -2.42 24.39
N PHE A 187 7.72 -2.09 24.65
CA PHE A 187 7.21 -0.74 24.49
C PHE A 187 8.05 0.30 25.24
N ASP A 188 8.36 0.06 26.50
CA ASP A 188 9.12 1.01 27.33
C ASP A 188 10.53 1.27 26.79
N ILE A 189 11.09 0.30 26.05
CA ILE A 189 12.43 0.41 25.45
C ILE A 189 12.40 1.13 24.11
N ILE A 190 11.41 0.80 23.29
CA ILE A 190 11.31 1.31 21.89
C ILE A 190 10.62 2.67 21.83
N PHE A 191 9.64 2.94 22.70
CA PHE A 191 8.89 4.18 22.66
C PHE A 191 9.75 5.47 22.70
N PRO A 192 10.77 5.59 23.59
CA PRO A 192 11.68 6.75 23.56
C PRO A 192 12.39 6.93 22.21
N LEU A 193 12.75 5.84 21.53
CA LEU A 193 13.38 5.86 20.21
C LEU A 193 12.40 6.32 19.13
N LEU A 194 11.14 5.83 19.16
CA LEU A 194 10.08 6.30 18.27
C LEU A 194 9.86 7.81 18.40
N LYS A 195 9.94 8.36 19.61
CA LYS A 195 9.84 9.80 19.85
C LYS A 195 11.02 10.56 19.29
N LYS A 196 12.26 10.07 19.51
CA LYS A 196 13.48 10.68 18.95
C LYS A 196 13.46 10.68 17.41
N LEU A 197 12.93 9.61 16.81
CA LEU A 197 12.81 9.46 15.36
C LEU A 197 11.58 10.17 14.78
N ASN A 198 10.78 10.84 15.60
CA ASN A 198 9.51 11.46 15.21
C ASN A 198 8.65 10.51 14.34
N ALA A 199 8.38 9.33 14.92
CA ALA A 199 7.75 8.24 14.20
C ALA A 199 6.30 8.54 13.82
N VAL A 200 5.93 8.16 12.60
CA VAL A 200 4.56 8.04 12.09
C VAL A 200 4.26 6.56 11.92
N ILE A 201 3.24 6.05 12.60
CA ILE A 201 2.85 4.66 12.48
C ILE A 201 1.82 4.49 11.38
N CYS A 202 2.20 3.75 10.33
CA CYS A 202 1.41 3.54 9.13
C CYS A 202 0.69 2.18 9.18
N PHE A 203 -0.62 2.22 9.31
CA PHE A 203 -1.44 1.02 9.39
C PHE A 203 -1.98 0.60 8.02
N GLY A 204 -1.88 -0.68 7.69
CA GLY A 204 -2.66 -1.25 6.59
C GLY A 204 -4.14 -1.32 6.97
N PHE A 205 -4.93 -0.30 6.64
CA PHE A 205 -6.35 -0.19 6.97
C PHE A 205 -7.26 -0.59 5.82
N GLU A 206 -6.93 -0.16 4.62
CA GLU A 206 -7.48 -0.45 3.29
C GLU A 206 -8.83 0.19 2.99
N SER A 207 -9.81 0.15 3.88
CA SER A 207 -11.13 0.78 3.72
C SER A 207 -11.85 0.92 5.07
N ALA A 208 -12.66 1.97 5.22
CA ALA A 208 -13.59 2.12 6.34
C ALA A 208 -14.81 1.19 6.22
N ASN A 209 -15.14 0.74 5.00
CA ASN A 209 -16.23 -0.20 4.76
C ASN A 209 -15.81 -1.63 5.16
N ASP A 210 -16.59 -2.27 6.00
CA ASP A 210 -16.28 -3.61 6.52
C ASP A 210 -16.28 -4.69 5.43
N ILE A 211 -17.22 -4.65 4.49
CA ILE A 211 -17.28 -5.59 3.37
C ILE A 211 -16.04 -5.42 2.49
N THR A 212 -15.68 -4.20 2.15
CA THR A 212 -14.48 -3.92 1.36
C THR A 212 -13.24 -4.39 2.10
N ARG A 213 -13.09 -4.02 3.37
CA ARG A 213 -11.91 -4.34 4.18
C ARG A 213 -11.79 -5.83 4.48
N ASN A 214 -12.86 -6.47 4.93
CA ASN A 214 -12.78 -7.81 5.51
C ASN A 214 -13.31 -8.94 4.61
N LEU A 215 -14.10 -8.64 3.58
CA LEU A 215 -14.58 -9.66 2.65
C LEU A 215 -13.84 -9.62 1.29
N ILE A 216 -13.60 -8.42 0.74
CA ILE A 216 -12.92 -8.29 -0.55
C ILE A 216 -11.40 -8.31 -0.37
N TYR A 217 -10.87 -7.44 0.48
CA TYR A 217 -9.43 -7.38 0.76
C TYR A 217 -8.97 -8.51 1.68
N LEU A 218 -9.84 -9.02 2.54
CA LEU A 218 -9.54 -10.01 3.58
C LEU A 218 -8.49 -9.49 4.59
N LYS A 219 -8.66 -8.26 5.07
CA LYS A 219 -7.74 -7.68 6.04
C LYS A 219 -7.84 -8.31 7.42
N ASN A 220 -9.02 -8.85 7.79
CA ASN A 220 -9.30 -9.37 9.12
C ASN A 220 -8.97 -8.36 10.23
N LEU A 221 -9.50 -7.15 10.08
CA LEU A 221 -9.26 -6.03 10.98
C LEU A 221 -10.61 -5.44 11.44
N SER A 222 -10.85 -5.40 12.74
CA SER A 222 -12.00 -4.69 13.30
C SER A 222 -11.76 -3.17 13.37
N LEU A 223 -12.81 -2.37 13.23
CA LEU A 223 -12.72 -0.91 13.43
C LEU A 223 -12.37 -0.59 14.90
N ILE A 224 -12.83 -1.41 15.84
CA ILE A 224 -12.57 -1.23 17.29
C ILE A 224 -11.07 -1.33 17.58
N ASP A 225 -10.37 -2.34 17.02
CA ASP A 225 -8.92 -2.49 17.20
C ASP A 225 -8.15 -1.35 16.53
N PHE A 226 -8.59 -0.93 15.34
CA PHE A 226 -7.99 0.21 14.66
C PHE A 226 -8.16 1.51 15.49
N GLU A 227 -9.38 1.81 15.94
CA GLU A 227 -9.65 3.00 16.77
C GLU A 227 -8.87 2.98 18.07
N LYS A 228 -8.74 1.81 18.72
CA LYS A 228 -7.92 1.64 19.91
C LYS A 228 -6.45 1.98 19.67
N ALA A 229 -5.88 1.50 18.56
CA ALA A 229 -4.49 1.82 18.19
C ALA A 229 -4.30 3.32 17.93
N VAL A 230 -5.24 3.94 17.22
CA VAL A 230 -5.25 5.39 16.94
C VAL A 230 -5.36 6.22 18.23
N GLU A 231 -6.26 5.84 19.14
CA GLU A 231 -6.45 6.54 20.41
C GLU A 231 -5.18 6.49 21.27
N ILE A 232 -4.54 5.31 21.36
CA ILE A 232 -3.28 5.15 22.11
C ILE A 232 -2.19 6.02 21.49
N ASN A 233 -2.00 5.97 20.14
CA ASN A 233 -1.03 6.80 19.46
C ASN A 233 -1.24 8.29 19.72
N THR A 234 -2.49 8.76 19.66
CA THR A 234 -2.83 10.16 19.93
C THR A 234 -2.46 10.56 21.36
N LYS A 235 -2.75 9.71 22.36
CA LYS A 235 -2.36 9.95 23.77
C LYS A 235 -0.84 9.98 23.96
N LEU A 236 -0.11 9.17 23.22
CA LEU A 236 1.35 9.10 23.25
C LEU A 236 2.02 10.21 22.44
N GLY A 237 1.26 11.00 21.68
CA GLY A 237 1.77 12.02 20.75
C GLY A 237 2.57 11.41 19.59
N ILE A 238 2.17 10.22 19.11
CA ILE A 238 2.65 9.57 17.91
C ILE A 238 1.60 9.77 16.82
N GLN A 239 2.00 10.25 15.64
CA GLN A 239 1.08 10.47 14.54
C GLN A 239 0.68 9.14 13.90
N PRO A 240 -0.63 8.80 13.79
CA PRO A 240 -1.09 7.68 13.00
C PRO A 240 -1.30 8.05 11.53
N ALA A 241 -0.96 7.12 10.65
CA ALA A 241 -1.30 7.14 9.23
C ALA A 241 -1.95 5.81 8.83
N ALA A 242 -2.69 5.77 7.73
CA ALA A 242 -3.36 4.56 7.29
C ALA A 242 -3.40 4.46 5.77
N PHE A 243 -2.99 3.30 5.25
CA PHE A 243 -3.10 2.97 3.84
C PHE A 243 -4.55 2.68 3.48
N LEU A 244 -5.00 3.28 2.38
CA LEU A 244 -6.28 3.03 1.72
C LEU A 244 -6.01 2.45 0.34
N TYR A 245 -6.65 1.35 0.00
CA TYR A 245 -6.51 0.74 -1.32
C TYR A 245 -7.65 1.18 -2.23
N SER A 246 -7.34 1.82 -3.36
CA SER A 246 -8.34 2.36 -4.29
C SER A 246 -8.59 1.43 -5.46
N GLY A 247 -9.63 0.63 -5.41
CA GLY A 247 -10.06 -0.21 -6.51
C GLY A 247 -9.91 -1.70 -6.25
N PHE A 248 -10.98 -2.27 -5.74
CA PHE A 248 -11.08 -3.71 -5.47
C PHE A 248 -11.89 -4.40 -6.57
N HIS A 249 -11.66 -5.70 -6.77
CA HIS A 249 -12.56 -6.52 -7.59
C HIS A 249 -13.98 -6.51 -7.00
N SER A 250 -14.95 -6.77 -7.82
CA SER A 250 -16.38 -6.79 -7.44
C SER A 250 -17.02 -5.43 -7.14
N MET A 251 -16.30 -4.33 -7.35
CA MET A 251 -16.81 -2.96 -7.19
C MET A 251 -16.96 -2.26 -8.55
N THR A 252 -17.96 -1.38 -8.67
CA THR A 252 -18.07 -0.43 -9.78
C THR A 252 -17.12 0.75 -9.55
N GLN A 253 -16.83 1.53 -10.60
CA GLN A 253 -15.98 2.73 -10.48
C GLN A 253 -16.58 3.73 -9.48
N ASN A 254 -17.90 3.90 -9.47
CA ASN A 254 -18.60 4.79 -8.54
C ASN A 254 -18.52 4.28 -7.10
N GLU A 255 -18.65 2.97 -6.88
CA GLU A 255 -18.47 2.37 -5.55
C GLU A 255 -17.04 2.59 -5.04
N VAL A 256 -16.02 2.47 -5.90
CA VAL A 256 -14.62 2.76 -5.53
C VAL A 256 -14.44 4.23 -5.14
N ILE A 257 -14.98 5.17 -5.93
CA ILE A 257 -14.93 6.61 -5.61
C ILE A 257 -15.55 6.86 -4.23
N ASN A 258 -16.74 6.32 -4.00
CA ASN A 258 -17.46 6.49 -2.74
C ASN A 258 -16.73 5.85 -1.55
N ASP A 259 -16.21 4.63 -1.71
CA ASP A 259 -15.50 3.90 -0.66
C ASP A 259 -14.24 4.66 -0.22
N VAL A 260 -13.41 5.09 -1.17
CA VAL A 260 -12.20 5.85 -0.86
C VAL A 260 -12.53 7.21 -0.24
N THR A 261 -13.50 7.95 -0.81
CA THR A 261 -13.92 9.25 -0.29
C THR A 261 -14.43 9.16 1.16
N ASN A 262 -15.28 8.17 1.44
CA ASN A 262 -15.81 7.93 2.78
C ASN A 262 -14.72 7.47 3.75
N SER A 263 -13.77 6.65 3.27
CA SER A 263 -12.64 6.20 4.07
C SER A 263 -11.68 7.34 4.44
N VAL A 264 -11.42 8.26 3.51
CA VAL A 264 -10.65 9.48 3.80
C VAL A 264 -11.40 10.36 4.81
N ALA A 265 -12.70 10.57 4.64
CA ALA A 265 -13.50 11.33 5.60
C ALA A 265 -13.50 10.71 7.00
N TYR A 266 -13.58 9.37 7.09
CA TYR A 266 -13.49 8.64 8.35
C TYR A 266 -12.12 8.82 9.02
N LEU A 267 -11.03 8.55 8.30
CA LEU A 267 -9.67 8.67 8.82
C LEU A 267 -9.36 10.09 9.30
N THR A 268 -9.72 11.09 8.49
CA THR A 268 -9.49 12.49 8.83
C THR A 268 -10.29 12.94 10.03
N SER A 269 -11.51 12.43 10.24
CA SER A 269 -12.30 12.68 11.45
C SER A 269 -11.65 12.16 12.73
N LYS A 270 -10.80 11.12 12.60
CA LYS A 270 -10.01 10.52 13.68
C LYS A 270 -8.59 11.10 13.77
N ARG A 271 -8.24 12.11 12.98
CA ARG A 271 -6.89 12.68 12.87
C ARG A 271 -5.84 11.66 12.43
N VAL A 272 -6.24 10.72 11.60
CA VAL A 272 -5.37 9.75 10.96
C VAL A 272 -5.06 10.22 9.54
N MET A 273 -3.80 10.26 9.17
CA MET A 273 -3.38 10.65 7.83
C MET A 273 -3.71 9.56 6.81
N PRO A 274 -4.53 9.84 5.78
CA PRO A 274 -4.83 8.86 4.75
C PRO A 274 -3.70 8.77 3.72
N ILE A 275 -3.33 7.55 3.35
CA ILE A 275 -2.37 7.25 2.29
C ILE A 275 -3.10 6.43 1.22
N ILE A 276 -3.46 7.06 0.10
CA ILE A 276 -4.22 6.39 -0.96
C ILE A 276 -3.27 5.60 -1.87
N MET A 277 -3.46 4.28 -1.92
CA MET A 277 -2.71 3.36 -2.76
C MET A 277 -3.53 2.93 -3.97
N TYR A 278 -2.99 3.08 -5.18
CA TYR A 278 -3.63 2.58 -6.39
C TYR A 278 -3.36 1.09 -6.59
N PRO A 279 -4.32 0.35 -7.21
CA PRO A 279 -4.17 -1.08 -7.40
C PRO A 279 -2.97 -1.40 -8.30
N ASN A 280 -2.08 -2.22 -7.80
CA ASN A 280 -1.03 -2.85 -8.56
C ASN A 280 -1.35 -4.34 -8.71
N LEU A 281 -1.56 -4.78 -9.95
CA LEU A 281 -1.88 -6.17 -10.25
C LEU A 281 -0.64 -7.04 -10.08
N GLN A 282 -0.68 -7.86 -9.07
CA GLN A 282 0.39 -8.79 -8.74
C GLN A 282 0.03 -10.20 -9.24
N GLU A 283 0.93 -10.84 -9.96
CA GLU A 283 0.77 -12.22 -10.40
C GLU A 283 0.52 -13.14 -9.20
N TYR A 284 -0.19 -14.25 -9.41
CA TYR A 284 -0.55 -15.22 -8.38
C TYR A 284 -1.45 -14.66 -7.25
N THR A 285 -2.21 -13.61 -7.55
CA THR A 285 -3.23 -13.07 -6.65
C THR A 285 -4.62 -13.20 -7.26
N LEU A 286 -5.64 -13.22 -6.40
CA LEU A 286 -7.04 -13.27 -6.85
C LEU A 286 -7.40 -12.10 -7.80
N PRO A 287 -7.03 -10.83 -7.50
CA PRO A 287 -7.26 -9.73 -8.44
C PRO A 287 -6.62 -9.95 -9.81
N HIS A 288 -5.42 -10.51 -9.88
CA HIS A 288 -4.77 -10.79 -11.16
C HIS A 288 -5.47 -11.89 -11.95
N LEU A 289 -5.88 -12.99 -11.28
CA LEU A 289 -6.68 -14.04 -11.91
C LEU A 289 -7.96 -13.47 -12.52
N LEU A 290 -8.71 -12.69 -11.74
CA LEU A 290 -9.96 -12.08 -12.19
C LEU A 290 -9.73 -11.07 -13.34
N TYR A 291 -8.64 -10.29 -13.30
CA TYR A 291 -8.27 -9.37 -14.37
C TYR A 291 -7.94 -10.11 -15.67
N GLN A 292 -7.16 -11.18 -15.61
CA GLN A 292 -6.83 -11.99 -16.79
C GLN A 292 -8.10 -12.60 -17.42
N ALA A 293 -9.07 -12.95 -16.60
CA ALA A 293 -10.36 -13.47 -17.02
C ALA A 293 -11.38 -12.41 -17.47
N GLY A 294 -11.04 -11.12 -17.42
CA GLY A 294 -11.95 -10.02 -17.76
C GLY A 294 -13.07 -9.78 -16.75
N ARG A 295 -12.93 -10.28 -15.52
CA ARG A 295 -13.90 -10.14 -14.43
C ARG A 295 -13.54 -9.06 -13.39
N TYR A 296 -12.40 -8.43 -13.54
CA TYR A 296 -11.96 -7.28 -12.77
C TYR A 296 -11.29 -6.27 -13.69
N ASN A 297 -11.74 -5.04 -13.61
CA ASN A 297 -11.12 -3.92 -14.30
C ASN A 297 -10.44 -3.02 -13.27
N LEU A 298 -9.19 -2.63 -13.55
CA LEU A 298 -8.56 -1.55 -12.80
C LEU A 298 -9.36 -0.26 -12.99
N ILE A 299 -9.31 0.61 -12.01
CA ILE A 299 -9.97 1.91 -12.13
C ILE A 299 -9.41 2.69 -13.34
N ASP A 300 -10.30 3.42 -14.01
CA ASP A 300 -9.90 4.31 -15.11
C ASP A 300 -9.09 5.51 -14.55
N PRO A 301 -8.12 6.06 -15.29
CA PRO A 301 -7.42 7.28 -14.89
C PRO A 301 -8.33 8.44 -14.48
N ARG A 302 -9.50 8.57 -15.10
CA ARG A 302 -10.51 9.59 -14.71
C ARG A 302 -11.13 9.30 -13.34
N THR A 303 -11.32 8.03 -13.00
CA THR A 303 -11.75 7.62 -11.65
C THR A 303 -10.72 8.04 -10.61
N ALA A 304 -9.42 7.84 -10.89
CA ALA A 304 -8.34 8.29 -10.00
C ALA A 304 -8.35 9.82 -9.83
N LEU A 305 -8.59 10.58 -10.90
CA LEU A 305 -8.72 12.03 -10.84
C LEU A 305 -9.93 12.46 -9.98
N MET A 306 -11.08 11.78 -10.10
CA MET A 306 -12.27 12.06 -9.27
C MET A 306 -12.04 11.73 -7.80
N ILE A 307 -11.38 10.61 -7.51
CA ILE A 307 -10.99 10.24 -6.13
C ILE A 307 -10.12 11.36 -5.54
N PHE A 308 -9.10 11.79 -6.29
CA PHE A 308 -8.21 12.85 -5.82
C PHE A 308 -8.98 14.16 -5.56
N GLU A 309 -9.85 14.59 -6.48
CA GLU A 309 -10.65 15.79 -6.31
C GLU A 309 -11.54 15.76 -5.05
N ASN A 310 -12.25 14.65 -4.84
CA ASN A 310 -13.12 14.47 -3.69
C ASN A 310 -12.34 14.47 -2.37
N THR A 311 -11.18 13.81 -2.36
CA THR A 311 -10.37 13.67 -1.14
C THR A 311 -9.56 14.94 -0.84
N ASP A 312 -9.08 15.67 -1.85
CA ASP A 312 -8.39 16.95 -1.68
C ASP A 312 -9.26 17.98 -0.94
N ALA A 313 -10.54 18.06 -1.30
CA ALA A 313 -11.47 18.96 -0.63
C ALA A 313 -11.67 18.62 0.87
N ILE A 314 -11.63 17.34 1.23
CA ILE A 314 -11.76 16.88 2.62
C ILE A 314 -10.48 17.20 3.40
N THR A 315 -9.32 16.82 2.85
CA THR A 315 -8.03 17.01 3.51
C THR A 315 -7.69 18.48 3.69
N LYS A 316 -7.98 19.35 2.72
CA LYS A 316 -7.77 20.80 2.84
C LYS A 316 -8.58 21.44 3.94
N ARG A 317 -9.81 21.00 4.16
CA ARG A 317 -10.64 21.53 5.25
C ARG A 317 -9.99 21.27 6.59
N ILE A 318 -9.46 20.06 6.79
CA ILE A 318 -8.81 19.67 8.05
C ILE A 318 -7.46 20.34 8.20
N ALA A 319 -6.73 20.52 7.10
CA ALA A 319 -5.46 21.22 7.10
C ALA A 319 -5.58 22.69 7.50
N GLN A 320 -6.71 23.35 7.17
CA GLN A 320 -6.98 24.72 7.65
C GLN A 320 -7.11 24.78 9.18
N ASP A 321 -7.65 23.70 9.78
CA ASP A 321 -7.83 23.60 11.22
C ASP A 321 -6.58 23.07 11.94
N ASN A 322 -5.71 22.34 11.22
CA ASN A 322 -4.51 21.73 11.78
C ASN A 322 -3.35 21.67 10.75
N ARG A 323 -2.50 22.69 10.76
CA ARG A 323 -1.33 22.79 9.84
C ARG A 323 -0.37 21.61 9.95
N ASP A 324 -0.23 21.02 11.13
CA ASP A 324 0.67 19.89 11.33
C ASP A 324 0.15 18.64 10.64
N PHE A 325 -1.15 18.42 10.64
CA PHE A 325 -1.79 17.31 9.92
C PHE A 325 -1.55 17.43 8.41
N TRP A 326 -1.68 18.65 7.85
CA TRP A 326 -1.47 18.88 6.41
C TRP A 326 -0.03 18.66 5.97
N LEU A 327 0.94 19.16 6.74
CA LEU A 327 2.37 18.97 6.44
C LEU A 327 2.79 17.49 6.41
N MET A 328 2.11 16.65 7.19
CA MET A 328 2.32 15.20 7.16
C MET A 328 1.59 14.53 6.00
N GLY A 329 0.41 15.03 5.63
CA GLY A 329 -0.33 14.61 4.45
C GLY A 329 0.40 14.92 3.14
N ASP A 330 1.16 16.00 3.08
CA ASP A 330 1.95 16.40 1.90
C ASP A 330 3.06 15.40 1.55
N LEU A 331 3.57 14.63 2.49
CA LEU A 331 4.59 13.61 2.22
C LEU A 331 4.03 12.40 1.46
N PHE A 332 2.78 12.04 1.75
CA PHE A 332 2.05 10.95 1.09
C PHE A 332 0.78 11.43 0.38
N GLY A 333 0.41 12.70 0.57
CA GLY A 333 -0.88 13.28 0.15
C GLY A 333 -0.97 13.63 -1.33
N GLY A 334 0.14 13.53 -2.06
CA GLY A 334 0.03 13.40 -3.50
C GLY A 334 -0.44 11.97 -3.82
N PRO A 335 -1.26 11.78 -4.85
CA PRO A 335 -1.51 10.43 -5.32
C PRO A 335 -0.15 9.76 -5.53
N PRO A 336 0.12 8.57 -4.96
CA PRO A 336 1.31 7.83 -5.32
C PRO A 336 1.32 7.76 -6.83
N ALA A 337 2.48 7.94 -7.46
CA ALA A 337 2.57 7.80 -8.90
C ALA A 337 1.88 6.47 -9.23
N PRO A 338 0.75 6.48 -9.95
CA PRO A 338 0.03 5.24 -10.17
C PRO A 338 1.00 4.27 -10.84
N PRO A 339 1.08 3.01 -10.39
CA PRO A 339 2.03 2.06 -10.95
C PRO A 339 1.86 2.01 -12.46
N THR A 340 2.94 1.79 -13.20
CA THR A 340 2.94 1.78 -14.67
C THR A 340 1.82 0.90 -15.25
N ASN A 341 1.49 -0.20 -14.55
CA ASN A 341 0.41 -1.11 -14.90
C ASN A 341 -0.98 -0.46 -14.87
N PHE A 342 -1.18 0.54 -14.01
CA PHE A 342 -2.44 1.26 -13.91
C PHE A 342 -2.75 2.05 -15.19
N PHE A 343 -1.77 2.79 -15.72
CA PHE A 343 -1.95 3.55 -16.97
C PHE A 343 -1.98 2.66 -18.20
N ASN A 344 -1.39 1.47 -18.15
CA ASN A 344 -1.39 0.48 -19.22
C ASN A 344 -2.57 -0.51 -19.13
N ASN A 345 -3.59 -0.18 -18.34
CA ASN A 345 -4.81 -0.98 -18.24
C ASN A 345 -5.46 -1.16 -19.62
N LYS A 346 -5.60 -2.42 -20.05
CA LYS A 346 -6.21 -2.77 -21.34
C LYS A 346 -7.72 -2.48 -21.42
N TYR A 347 -8.38 -2.33 -20.29
CA TYR A 347 -9.82 -2.07 -20.18
C TYR A 347 -10.16 -0.59 -19.93
N LYS A 348 -9.16 0.29 -19.89
CA LYS A 348 -9.42 1.71 -19.67
C LYS A 348 -10.21 2.33 -20.84
N ILE A 349 -11.10 3.22 -20.51
CA ILE A 349 -11.88 4.02 -21.47
C ILE A 349 -11.12 5.28 -21.88
N SER A 350 -10.34 5.84 -20.96
CA SER A 350 -9.52 7.02 -21.24
C SER A 350 -8.54 6.77 -22.38
N CYS A 351 -8.57 7.64 -23.40
CA CYS A 351 -7.61 7.59 -24.49
C CYS A 351 -6.19 7.89 -24.02
N SER A 352 -5.19 7.60 -24.85
CA SER A 352 -3.78 7.80 -24.50
C SER A 352 -3.47 9.25 -24.11
N CYS A 353 -4.02 10.23 -24.83
CA CYS A 353 -3.83 11.65 -24.53
C CYS A 353 -4.40 12.04 -23.16
N CYS A 354 -5.63 11.64 -22.82
CA CYS A 354 -6.22 11.93 -21.53
C CYS A 354 -5.51 11.19 -20.39
N THR A 355 -5.10 9.95 -20.62
CA THR A 355 -4.32 9.16 -19.65
C THR A 355 -3.01 9.86 -19.33
N GLU A 356 -2.29 10.33 -20.35
CA GLU A 356 -1.02 11.04 -20.19
C GLU A 356 -1.18 12.38 -19.45
N ASN A 357 -2.21 13.17 -19.85
CA ASN A 357 -2.51 14.44 -19.18
C ASN A 357 -2.83 14.22 -17.69
N ILE A 358 -3.65 13.23 -17.36
CA ILE A 358 -3.99 12.91 -15.98
C ILE A 358 -2.75 12.48 -15.20
N ARG A 359 -1.93 11.59 -15.77
CA ARG A 359 -0.68 11.14 -15.14
C ARG A 359 0.24 12.32 -14.83
N ASN A 360 0.49 13.17 -15.81
CA ASN A 360 1.39 14.31 -15.68
C ASN A 360 0.89 15.30 -14.63
N VAL A 361 -0.42 15.59 -14.62
CA VAL A 361 -1.01 16.48 -13.61
C VAL A 361 -0.94 15.89 -12.21
N LEU A 362 -1.26 14.61 -12.03
CA LEU A 362 -1.15 13.97 -10.72
C LEU A 362 0.31 13.94 -10.22
N GLN A 363 1.29 13.76 -11.12
CA GLN A 363 2.71 13.87 -10.78
C GLN A 363 3.11 15.31 -10.42
N GLN A 364 2.64 16.30 -11.18
CA GLN A 364 2.92 17.71 -10.90
C GLN A 364 2.31 18.16 -9.57
N ILE A 365 1.07 17.79 -9.29
CA ILE A 365 0.43 18.08 -8.00
C ILE A 365 1.24 17.47 -6.85
N ARG A 366 1.72 16.23 -7.00
CA ARG A 366 2.59 15.59 -6.02
C ARG A 366 3.89 16.36 -5.76
N GLN A 367 4.46 16.97 -6.82
CA GLN A 367 5.72 17.71 -6.71
C GLN A 367 5.53 19.13 -6.19
N SER A 368 4.45 19.80 -6.61
CA SER A 368 4.21 21.22 -6.33
C SER A 368 3.21 21.49 -5.21
N HIS A 369 2.44 20.46 -4.80
CA HIS A 369 1.29 20.55 -3.90
C HIS A 369 0.22 21.54 -4.39
N ASP A 370 0.26 21.90 -5.67
CA ASP A 370 -0.69 22.83 -6.29
C ASP A 370 -1.89 22.09 -6.90
N SER A 371 -2.95 21.92 -6.13
CA SER A 371 -4.19 21.30 -6.61
C SER A 371 -4.99 22.16 -7.60
N SER A 372 -4.59 23.42 -7.86
CA SER A 372 -5.23 24.23 -8.92
C SER A 372 -5.01 23.61 -10.31
N LEU A 373 -3.95 22.81 -10.47
CA LEU A 373 -3.66 22.02 -11.66
C LEU A 373 -4.79 21.05 -12.03
N LEU A 374 -5.61 20.61 -11.06
CA LEU A 374 -6.81 19.79 -11.34
C LEU A 374 -7.78 20.49 -12.30
N SER A 375 -8.04 21.76 -12.08
CA SER A 375 -8.96 22.53 -12.92
C SER A 375 -8.44 22.64 -14.35
N ILE A 376 -7.13 22.80 -14.54
CA ILE A 376 -6.46 22.84 -15.84
C ILE A 376 -6.59 21.48 -16.54
N CYS A 377 -6.31 20.38 -15.81
CA CYS A 377 -6.47 19.03 -16.34
C CYS A 377 -7.91 18.77 -16.79
N LYS A 378 -8.88 19.04 -15.93
CA LYS A 378 -10.31 18.84 -16.24
C LYS A 378 -10.73 19.60 -17.49
N LYS A 379 -10.31 20.84 -17.64
CA LYS A 379 -10.57 21.64 -18.83
C LYS A 379 -9.94 21.04 -20.09
N SER A 380 -8.71 20.53 -20.00
CA SER A 380 -8.00 19.93 -21.14
C SER A 380 -8.64 18.62 -21.62
N ILE A 381 -9.20 17.81 -20.71
CA ILE A 381 -9.80 16.51 -21.04
C ILE A 381 -11.33 16.56 -21.24
N SER A 382 -11.99 17.69 -20.93
CA SER A 382 -13.46 17.81 -20.95
C SER A 382 -14.08 17.63 -22.33
N ASN A 383 -13.41 18.10 -23.36
CA ASN A 383 -13.87 18.04 -24.75
C ASN A 383 -13.42 16.77 -25.51
N CYS A 384 -12.77 15.85 -24.82
CA CYS A 384 -12.34 14.60 -25.46
C CYS A 384 -13.54 13.64 -25.57
N GLU A 385 -13.67 12.99 -26.72
CA GLU A 385 -14.72 11.99 -26.99
C GLU A 385 -14.74 10.87 -25.91
N CYS A 386 -13.58 10.49 -25.38
CA CYS A 386 -13.51 9.48 -24.33
C CYS A 386 -14.19 9.93 -23.01
N GLN A 387 -14.49 11.22 -22.84
CA GLN A 387 -15.26 11.71 -21.68
C GLN A 387 -16.71 11.24 -21.72
N LEU A 388 -17.34 11.25 -22.87
CA LEU A 388 -18.68 10.72 -23.05
C LEU A 388 -18.70 9.20 -22.80
N LYS A 389 -17.77 8.49 -23.44
CA LYS A 389 -17.62 7.04 -23.25
C LYS A 389 -17.39 6.66 -21.79
N TYR A 390 -16.62 7.47 -21.04
CA TYR A 390 -16.41 7.25 -19.61
C TYR A 390 -17.68 7.45 -18.80
N LYS A 391 -18.47 8.50 -19.08
CA LYS A 391 -19.77 8.73 -18.42
C LYS A 391 -20.75 7.61 -18.71
N ASP A 392 -20.84 7.18 -19.97
CA ASP A 392 -21.69 6.08 -20.39
C ASP A 392 -21.29 4.78 -19.70
N MET A 393 -19.98 4.52 -19.58
CA MET A 393 -19.45 3.36 -18.85
C MET A 393 -19.85 3.37 -17.37
N LEU A 394 -19.76 4.52 -16.68
CA LEU A 394 -20.19 4.62 -15.27
C LEU A 394 -21.68 4.27 -15.12
N ILE A 395 -22.53 4.81 -16.02
CA ILE A 395 -23.96 4.53 -16.00
C ILE A 395 -24.25 3.06 -16.32
N GLU A 396 -23.63 2.51 -17.34
CA GLU A 396 -23.81 1.12 -17.75
C GLU A 396 -23.33 0.17 -16.65
N GLU A 397 -22.16 0.43 -16.04
CA GLU A 397 -21.62 -0.38 -14.96
C GLU A 397 -22.57 -0.39 -13.74
N ASP A 398 -23.13 0.76 -13.34
CA ASP A 398 -24.08 0.83 -12.24
C ASP A 398 -25.42 0.17 -12.60
N LEU A 399 -25.90 0.32 -13.82
CA LEU A 399 -27.16 -0.26 -14.28
C LEU A 399 -27.10 -1.78 -14.49
N THR A 400 -25.94 -2.33 -14.75
CA THR A 400 -25.73 -3.77 -15.03
C THR A 400 -25.12 -4.48 -13.83
N TYR A 401 -23.86 -4.21 -13.59
CA TYR A 401 -23.07 -4.86 -12.55
C TYR A 401 -23.44 -4.35 -11.15
N GLY A 402 -23.64 -3.04 -10.98
CA GLY A 402 -24.03 -2.41 -9.72
C GLY A 402 -25.42 -2.74 -9.21
N ARG A 403 -26.33 -3.25 -10.08
CA ARG A 403 -27.67 -3.72 -9.66
C ARG A 403 -27.62 -4.98 -8.79
N LYS A 404 -26.60 -5.81 -8.95
CA LYS A 404 -26.39 -6.97 -8.10
C LYS A 404 -25.83 -6.52 -6.76
N ASP A 405 -26.25 -7.15 -5.69
CA ASP A 405 -25.65 -6.96 -4.38
C ASP A 405 -24.15 -7.28 -4.41
N ILE A 406 -23.35 -6.51 -3.69
CA ILE A 406 -21.89 -6.68 -3.68
C ILE A 406 -21.46 -8.08 -3.20
N ILE A 407 -22.20 -8.66 -2.26
CA ILE A 407 -21.92 -10.02 -1.76
C ILE A 407 -22.18 -11.06 -2.85
N GLU A 408 -23.24 -10.86 -3.65
CA GLU A 408 -23.53 -11.72 -4.82
C GLU A 408 -22.39 -11.64 -5.84
N ARG A 409 -21.93 -10.44 -6.18
CA ARG A 409 -20.80 -10.23 -7.11
C ARG A 409 -19.49 -10.87 -6.61
N ILE A 410 -19.21 -10.74 -5.31
CA ILE A 410 -18.06 -11.40 -4.68
C ILE A 410 -18.22 -12.91 -4.79
N SER A 411 -19.39 -13.45 -4.45
CA SER A 411 -19.67 -14.90 -4.50
C SER A 411 -19.49 -15.47 -5.91
N GLU A 412 -19.98 -14.77 -6.94
CA GLU A 412 -19.79 -15.15 -8.35
C GLU A 412 -18.31 -15.16 -8.74
N ASN A 413 -17.54 -14.14 -8.33
CA ASN A 413 -16.13 -14.06 -8.63
C ASN A 413 -15.32 -15.15 -7.90
N ILE A 414 -15.67 -15.48 -6.66
CA ILE A 414 -15.01 -16.55 -5.93
C ILE A 414 -15.35 -17.92 -6.54
N LYS A 415 -16.62 -18.16 -6.88
CA LYS A 415 -17.03 -19.39 -7.57
C LYS A 415 -16.28 -19.57 -8.89
N PHE A 416 -16.13 -18.49 -9.65
CA PHE A 416 -15.32 -18.49 -10.86
C PHE A 416 -13.87 -18.84 -10.57
N ALA A 417 -13.25 -18.15 -9.59
CA ALA A 417 -11.85 -18.38 -9.24
C ALA A 417 -11.57 -19.80 -8.75
N GLU A 418 -12.49 -20.43 -7.99
CA GLU A 418 -12.42 -21.83 -7.59
C GLU A 418 -12.37 -22.79 -8.79
N GLN A 419 -13.13 -22.49 -9.84
CA GLN A 419 -13.18 -23.33 -11.05
C GLN A 419 -11.95 -23.16 -11.94
N TYR A 420 -11.41 -21.94 -12.04
CA TYR A 420 -10.37 -21.58 -13.02
C TYR A 420 -8.98 -21.42 -12.42
N CYS A 421 -8.82 -21.63 -11.10
CA CYS A 421 -7.52 -21.46 -10.44
C CYS A 421 -6.45 -22.39 -11.03
N ALA A 422 -6.78 -23.65 -11.30
CA ALA A 422 -5.84 -24.62 -11.87
C ALA A 422 -5.40 -24.22 -13.29
N ASP A 423 -6.32 -23.79 -14.13
CA ASP A 423 -6.03 -23.35 -15.50
C ASP A 423 -5.15 -22.07 -15.50
N TYR A 424 -5.46 -21.15 -14.60
CA TYR A 424 -4.67 -19.95 -14.41
C TYR A 424 -3.22 -20.28 -13.98
N LEU A 425 -3.04 -21.17 -13.00
CA LEU A 425 -1.72 -21.62 -12.56
C LEU A 425 -0.94 -22.31 -13.68
N ALA A 426 -1.60 -23.17 -14.47
CA ALA A 426 -0.99 -23.80 -15.64
C ALA A 426 -0.54 -22.78 -16.71
N TYR A 427 -1.33 -21.71 -16.91
CA TYR A 427 -0.98 -20.60 -17.79
C TYR A 427 0.26 -19.84 -17.26
N MET A 428 0.29 -19.53 -15.97
CA MET A 428 1.41 -18.81 -15.34
C MET A 428 2.71 -19.60 -15.43
N HIS A 429 2.70 -20.92 -15.19
CA HIS A 429 3.86 -21.78 -15.33
C HIS A 429 4.38 -21.83 -16.79
N LYS A 430 3.52 -21.84 -17.78
CA LYS A 430 3.94 -21.76 -19.19
C LYS A 430 4.61 -20.44 -19.52
N LYS A 431 4.06 -19.34 -19.00
CA LYS A 431 4.60 -17.99 -19.17
C LYS A 431 6.01 -17.87 -18.58
N GLU A 432 6.23 -18.38 -17.38
CA GLU A 432 7.54 -18.36 -16.71
C GLU A 432 8.58 -19.17 -17.49
N LYS A 433 8.24 -20.39 -17.91
CA LYS A 433 9.13 -21.20 -18.76
C LYS A 433 9.51 -20.51 -20.08
N ALA A 434 8.57 -19.80 -20.70
CA ALA A 434 8.86 -19.05 -21.92
C ALA A 434 9.82 -17.88 -21.68
N GLN A 435 9.75 -17.22 -20.51
CA GLN A 435 10.65 -16.15 -20.11
C GLN A 435 12.06 -16.66 -19.75
N GLU A 436 12.17 -17.85 -19.16
CA GLU A 436 13.45 -18.51 -18.88
C GLU A 436 14.19 -18.91 -20.16
N CYS A 437 13.47 -19.34 -21.20
CA CYS A 437 14.07 -19.70 -22.50
C CYS A 437 14.55 -18.47 -23.31
N GLN A 438 14.15 -17.25 -22.95
CA GLN A 438 14.56 -16.02 -23.61
C GLN A 438 15.74 -15.31 -22.93
N LYS A 439 16.15 -15.78 -21.77
CA LYS A 439 17.35 -15.34 -21.04
C LYS A 439 18.53 -16.26 -21.30
#